data_c8768e2c93f1e822a46972ffc9f836ae
#
_entry.id   c8768e2c93f1e822a46972ffc9f836ae
#
_cell.length_a   1.000
_cell.length_b   1.000
_cell.length_c   1.000
_cell.angle_alpha   90.00
_cell.angle_beta   90.00
_cell.angle_gamma   90.00
#
_symmetry.space_group_name_H-M   'P 1'
#
loop_
_entity.id
_entity.type
_entity.pdbx_description
1 polymer ?
#
loop_
_entity_poly.entity_id
_entity_poly.type
_entity_poly.pdbx_seq_one_letter_code
_entity_poly.pdbx_strand_id
1 'polypeptide(L)'
;GEVRGFVYDKSTSEPVLFTTVFLDGTNFGISTDINGYFSITKVPAGTYTLKVSSVEYADFNKEITIQANKIITERIELEESNVQLDEVTISGKKIAAQENIQVAISTVKPREIKIMPSVGGEPDLAQYIQTLPGVVFTGDQGGQLYIRGGSPVQNLILLDGLLVYNPFHSIGLFSIFDTDILKNVDIYTGGFNAEYGGRTSAVIDVTTKDGNKNRFSGKVSANPFTSKLTLEGPITKKENGGGTSFVLSGRTSYLDRTSEVFYDYVETENGLPYSFNDIYGKVTSTSSQGSKFSAYGFNFSDRAGLDSSSTFGWDQYGVGAQFIFLPSGSSQLISGTAGYSSYDIGIQEATQSPRSSQVSSFNFGLDFTYFISKSEIKWGIQYVGNSTSYNTVTPNRIVIEENQNNTEMAGYGKVRFVQSRFVIEPSLRLQYYASLGLLSLEPRIGGKLNITDDFRFKAAGGYFTQNLIATRSDRDVVNLFAGYISSPGSLFDENRQSVEDKIQKSTHYIAGFELDLFRDKVEINVEPYIKIFNQNININRLKVFADDPDFIVEEGQSSGVDFQ
;
A
#
# COMPACT_ATOMS: atom_id res chain seq x y z
N GLY A 1 30.56 2.15 17.99
CA GLY A 1 30.33 2.86 16.73
C GLY A 1 29.08 2.40 16.03
N GLU A 2 28.91 2.84 14.82
CA GLU A 2 27.77 2.49 13.95
C GLU A 2 28.27 2.22 12.53
N VAL A 3 27.70 1.21 11.88
CA VAL A 3 27.80 1.03 10.43
C VAL A 3 26.40 1.09 9.84
N ARG A 4 26.21 1.92 8.83
CA ARG A 4 24.95 2.10 8.12
C ARG A 4 25.18 2.23 6.62
N GLY A 5 24.14 2.13 5.85
CA GLY A 5 24.25 2.30 4.41
C GLY A 5 23.09 1.77 3.64
N PHE A 6 23.33 1.55 2.37
CA PHE A 6 22.32 1.04 1.44
C PHE A 6 22.87 -0.14 0.65
N VAL A 7 21.99 -1.10 0.42
CA VAL A 7 22.26 -2.27 -0.43
C VAL A 7 21.55 -2.09 -1.75
N TYR A 8 22.28 -2.23 -2.85
CA TYR A 8 21.79 -2.06 -4.21
C TYR A 8 22.06 -3.31 -5.06
N ASP A 9 21.23 -3.54 -6.02
CA ASP A 9 21.51 -4.44 -7.15
C ASP A 9 22.57 -3.80 -8.07
N LYS A 10 23.65 -4.51 -8.38
CA LYS A 10 24.76 -3.98 -9.19
C LYS A 10 24.35 -3.71 -10.64
N SER A 11 23.42 -4.49 -11.19
CA SER A 11 23.01 -4.42 -12.60
C SER A 11 22.08 -3.24 -12.88
N THR A 12 21.18 -2.94 -11.92
CA THR A 12 20.12 -1.92 -12.06
C THR A 12 20.35 -0.69 -11.20
N SER A 13 21.12 -0.83 -10.10
CA SER A 13 21.23 0.11 -8.99
C SER A 13 19.90 0.37 -8.26
N GLU A 14 18.94 -0.55 -8.36
CA GLU A 14 17.74 -0.55 -7.53
C GLU A 14 18.09 -1.00 -6.10
N PRO A 15 17.43 -0.45 -5.07
CA PRO A 15 17.61 -0.91 -3.71
C PRO A 15 17.19 -2.37 -3.52
N VAL A 16 18.00 -3.15 -2.81
CA VAL A 16 17.67 -4.53 -2.42
C VAL A 16 17.00 -4.53 -1.06
N LEU A 17 15.74 -5.00 -1.04
CA LEU A 17 14.84 -4.96 0.11
C LEU A 17 14.99 -6.22 0.96
N PHE A 18 14.80 -6.07 2.27
CA PHE A 18 14.66 -7.17 3.24
C PHE A 18 15.82 -8.17 3.19
N THR A 19 16.99 -7.67 2.87
CA THR A 19 18.23 -8.45 2.82
C THR A 19 18.95 -8.34 4.16
N THR A 20 19.53 -9.44 4.64
CA THR A 20 20.20 -9.45 5.94
C THR A 20 21.62 -8.94 5.82
N VAL A 21 21.93 -7.92 6.60
CA VAL A 21 23.27 -7.33 6.77
C VAL A 21 23.75 -7.63 8.18
N PHE A 22 24.92 -8.24 8.34
CA PHE A 22 25.41 -8.64 9.66
C PHE A 22 26.95 -8.60 9.76
N LEU A 23 27.46 -8.55 10.98
CA LEU A 23 28.87 -8.65 11.28
C LEU A 23 29.21 -10.09 11.65
N ASP A 24 30.05 -10.72 10.84
CA ASP A 24 30.39 -12.14 10.98
C ASP A 24 30.94 -12.50 12.35
N GLY A 25 30.52 -13.66 12.87
CA GLY A 25 30.92 -14.13 14.21
C GLY A 25 30.33 -13.33 15.38
N THR A 26 29.32 -12.47 15.14
CA THR A 26 28.67 -11.65 16.16
C THR A 26 27.14 -11.76 16.10
N ASN A 27 26.46 -11.17 17.09
CA ASN A 27 24.99 -11.05 17.08
C ASN A 27 24.51 -9.69 16.51
N PHE A 28 25.40 -8.92 15.88
CA PHE A 28 25.05 -7.64 15.27
C PHE A 28 24.63 -7.85 13.82
N GLY A 29 23.34 -7.63 13.54
CA GLY A 29 22.77 -7.72 12.20
C GLY A 29 21.39 -7.10 12.17
N ILE A 30 20.93 -6.75 10.96
CA ILE A 30 19.61 -6.17 10.68
C ILE A 30 19.23 -6.46 9.23
N SER A 31 17.92 -6.51 8.94
CA SER A 31 17.43 -6.55 7.55
C SER A 31 17.32 -5.15 6.98
N THR A 32 17.57 -4.99 5.67
CA THR A 32 17.33 -3.72 4.96
C THR A 32 15.84 -3.38 4.90
N ASP A 33 15.53 -2.09 4.93
CA ASP A 33 14.18 -1.58 4.72
C ASP A 33 13.76 -1.60 3.23
N ILE A 34 12.59 -1.04 2.91
CA ILE A 34 12.07 -0.90 1.54
C ILE A 34 12.93 -0.02 0.62
N ASN A 35 13.85 0.75 1.17
CA ASN A 35 14.81 1.57 0.44
C ASN A 35 16.19 0.94 0.34
N GLY A 36 16.33 -0.31 0.85
CA GLY A 36 17.62 -0.97 0.95
C GLY A 36 18.52 -0.41 2.06
N TYR A 37 17.97 0.41 2.96
CA TYR A 37 18.73 1.02 4.06
C TYR A 37 18.91 0.04 5.21
N PHE A 38 20.11 0.06 5.83
CA PHE A 38 20.40 -0.64 7.07
C PHE A 38 21.18 0.25 8.03
N SER A 39 21.05 0.02 9.34
CA SER A 39 21.86 0.67 10.38
C SER A 39 22.08 -0.29 11.53
N ILE A 40 23.34 -0.63 11.78
CA ILE A 40 23.80 -1.45 12.91
C ILE A 40 24.50 -0.54 13.88
N THR A 41 23.86 -0.23 15.00
CA THR A 41 24.35 0.72 16.00
C THR A 41 24.92 0.01 17.23
N LYS A 42 25.64 0.79 18.10
CA LYS A 42 26.22 0.31 19.35
C LYS A 42 27.24 -0.83 19.20
N VAL A 43 27.87 -0.94 18.04
CA VAL A 43 28.92 -1.93 17.81
C VAL A 43 30.19 -1.51 18.57
N PRO A 44 30.86 -2.39 19.34
CA PRO A 44 32.16 -2.13 19.93
C PRO A 44 33.20 -1.73 18.88
N ALA A 45 34.20 -0.97 19.28
CA ALA A 45 35.33 -0.65 18.38
C ALA A 45 36.11 -1.92 18.06
N GLY A 46 36.42 -2.14 16.78
CA GLY A 46 37.09 -3.34 16.30
C GLY A 46 37.04 -3.48 14.79
N THR A 47 37.73 -4.46 14.28
CA THR A 47 37.66 -4.86 12.86
C THR A 47 36.75 -6.05 12.71
N TYR A 48 35.82 -5.95 11.78
CA TYR A 48 34.75 -6.93 11.53
C TYR A 48 34.62 -7.22 10.04
N THR A 49 34.16 -8.40 9.71
CA THR A 49 33.72 -8.71 8.34
C THR A 49 32.22 -8.41 8.21
N LEU A 50 31.87 -7.37 7.45
CA LEU A 50 30.49 -7.06 7.08
C LEU A 50 30.06 -8.05 6.00
N LYS A 51 29.00 -8.79 6.29
CA LYS A 51 28.40 -9.76 5.37
C LYS A 51 26.98 -9.33 4.98
N VAL A 52 26.63 -9.59 3.73
CA VAL A 52 25.26 -9.43 3.24
C VAL A 52 24.86 -10.72 2.57
N SER A 53 23.73 -11.27 3.00
CA SER A 53 23.18 -12.52 2.46
C SER A 53 21.74 -12.34 1.99
N SER A 54 21.46 -12.83 0.79
CA SER A 54 20.14 -12.78 0.16
C SER A 54 19.96 -14.00 -0.77
N VAL A 55 18.71 -14.45 -0.93
CA VAL A 55 18.37 -15.63 -1.75
C VAL A 55 18.67 -15.44 -3.23
N GLU A 56 18.61 -14.20 -3.70
CA GLU A 56 18.69 -13.86 -5.13
C GLU A 56 20.07 -13.34 -5.56
N TYR A 57 20.97 -13.14 -4.58
CA TYR A 57 22.26 -12.49 -4.79
C TYR A 57 23.42 -13.32 -4.25
N ALA A 58 24.60 -13.15 -4.85
CA ALA A 58 25.82 -13.70 -4.34
C ALA A 58 26.18 -13.06 -2.99
N ASP A 59 26.77 -13.83 -2.08
CA ASP A 59 27.23 -13.35 -0.78
C ASP A 59 28.25 -12.23 -0.93
N PHE A 60 28.04 -11.14 -0.21
CA PHE A 60 28.96 -10.02 -0.13
C PHE A 60 29.72 -10.05 1.17
N ASN A 61 31.05 -9.88 1.11
CA ASN A 61 31.93 -9.82 2.27
C ASN A 61 32.88 -8.63 2.14
N LYS A 62 32.98 -7.81 3.20
CA LYS A 62 33.91 -6.67 3.26
C LYS A 62 34.45 -6.49 4.67
N GLU A 63 35.76 -6.37 4.81
CA GLU A 63 36.35 -5.98 6.07
C GLU A 63 36.17 -4.50 6.35
N ILE A 64 35.68 -4.15 7.55
CA ILE A 64 35.42 -2.80 8.00
C ILE A 64 36.00 -2.59 9.41
N THR A 65 36.53 -1.39 9.68
CA THR A 65 37.04 -1.03 11.01
C THR A 65 36.13 0.00 11.68
N ILE A 66 35.43 -0.43 12.73
CA ILE A 66 34.50 0.40 13.48
C ILE A 66 35.24 1.09 14.61
N GLN A 67 35.12 2.42 14.72
CA GLN A 67 35.68 3.23 15.79
C GLN A 67 34.57 3.64 16.78
N ALA A 68 34.95 3.81 18.05
CA ALA A 68 34.01 4.24 19.08
C ALA A 68 33.40 5.61 18.73
N ASN A 69 32.07 5.71 18.86
CA ASN A 69 31.27 6.92 18.59
C ASN A 69 31.39 7.51 17.17
N LYS A 70 31.85 6.70 16.21
CA LYS A 70 31.87 7.11 14.80
C LYS A 70 30.86 6.30 13.99
N ILE A 71 30.34 6.95 12.95
CA ILE A 71 29.43 6.37 11.99
C ILE A 71 30.18 6.11 10.69
N ILE A 72 30.12 4.88 10.19
CA ILE A 72 30.62 4.46 8.89
C ILE A 72 29.43 4.31 7.96
N THR A 73 29.49 4.93 6.80
CA THR A 73 28.45 4.79 5.78
C THR A 73 28.98 3.93 4.62
N GLU A 74 28.34 2.82 4.35
CA GLU A 74 28.69 1.86 3.31
C GLU A 74 27.65 1.84 2.20
N ARG A 75 28.13 1.78 0.97
CA ARG A 75 27.35 1.45 -0.20
C ARG A 75 27.71 0.04 -0.63
N ILE A 76 26.73 -0.85 -0.65
CA ILE A 76 26.91 -2.26 -0.98
C ILE A 76 26.20 -2.54 -2.29
N GLU A 77 26.89 -3.16 -3.24
CA GLU A 77 26.33 -3.57 -4.52
C GLU A 77 26.41 -5.10 -4.64
N LEU A 78 25.26 -5.74 -4.77
CA LEU A 78 25.13 -7.19 -4.87
C LEU A 78 25.01 -7.62 -6.33
N GLU A 79 25.66 -8.71 -6.67
CA GLU A 79 25.52 -9.37 -7.97
C GLU A 79 24.45 -10.44 -7.90
N GLU A 80 23.53 -10.46 -8.87
CA GLU A 80 22.53 -11.53 -8.98
C GLU A 80 23.23 -12.90 -9.11
N SER A 81 22.74 -13.88 -8.38
CA SER A 81 23.26 -15.25 -8.41
C SER A 81 22.15 -16.23 -8.70
N ASN A 82 22.39 -17.10 -9.67
CA ASN A 82 21.50 -18.22 -9.97
C ASN A 82 21.84 -19.47 -9.14
N VAL A 83 22.83 -19.39 -8.25
CA VAL A 83 23.26 -20.50 -7.39
C VAL A 83 22.54 -20.40 -6.05
N GLN A 84 21.65 -21.32 -5.76
CA GLN A 84 21.09 -21.50 -4.42
C GLN A 84 22.22 -21.93 -3.46
N LEU A 85 22.63 -21.03 -2.58
CA LEU A 85 23.56 -21.31 -1.50
C LEU A 85 22.76 -21.84 -0.31
N ASP A 86 22.88 -23.11 0.00
CA ASP A 86 21.97 -23.84 0.90
C ASP A 86 22.04 -23.45 2.38
N GLU A 87 23.17 -22.96 2.90
CA GLU A 87 23.35 -22.82 4.36
C GLU A 87 23.30 -21.37 4.89
N VAL A 88 23.85 -20.41 4.18
CA VAL A 88 23.90 -18.99 4.62
C VAL A 88 22.56 -18.30 4.35
N THR A 89 21.85 -18.70 3.33
CA THR A 89 20.53 -18.17 2.95
C THR A 89 19.47 -18.48 4.01
N ILE A 90 19.54 -19.67 4.63
CA ILE A 90 18.63 -20.11 5.68
C ILE A 90 18.77 -19.22 6.93
N SER A 91 20.02 -18.91 7.35
CA SER A 91 20.29 -18.04 8.50
C SER A 91 19.69 -16.63 8.32
N GLY A 92 19.80 -16.03 7.14
CA GLY A 92 19.33 -14.68 6.87
C GLY A 92 17.81 -14.57 6.90
N LYS A 93 17.09 -15.50 6.26
CA LYS A 93 15.63 -15.56 6.31
C LYS A 93 15.11 -15.74 7.73
N LYS A 94 15.77 -16.60 8.51
CA LYS A 94 15.40 -16.88 9.88
C LYS A 94 15.57 -15.66 10.79
N ILE A 95 16.65 -14.89 10.65
CA ILE A 95 16.85 -13.63 11.37
C ILE A 95 15.73 -12.63 10.98
N ALA A 96 15.44 -12.46 9.71
CA ALA A 96 14.38 -11.57 9.26
C ALA A 96 13.00 -12.00 9.80
N ALA A 97 12.69 -13.30 9.77
CA ALA A 97 11.45 -13.84 10.32
C ALA A 97 11.34 -13.64 11.84
N GLN A 98 12.42 -13.73 12.59
CA GLN A 98 12.43 -13.52 14.05
C GLN A 98 12.30 -12.04 14.45
N GLU A 99 12.82 -11.11 13.66
CA GLU A 99 12.89 -9.67 14.00
C GLU A 99 11.72 -8.85 13.45
N ASN A 100 11.04 -9.32 12.40
CA ASN A 100 9.90 -8.61 11.82
C ASN A 100 8.59 -9.03 12.46
N ILE A 101 7.80 -8.04 12.94
CA ILE A 101 6.42 -8.24 13.34
C ILE A 101 5.57 -8.19 12.08
N GLN A 102 5.29 -9.35 11.51
CA GLN A 102 4.39 -9.46 10.35
C GLN A 102 3.05 -10.08 10.80
N VAL A 103 2.25 -9.28 11.52
CA VAL A 103 0.89 -9.69 11.88
C VAL A 103 -0.06 -9.11 10.85
N ALA A 104 -0.81 -9.95 10.16
CA ALA A 104 -1.76 -9.54 9.12
C ALA A 104 -1.13 -8.69 7.99
N ILE A 105 0.15 -8.93 7.66
CA ILE A 105 0.87 -8.26 6.59
C ILE A 105 1.33 -9.29 5.57
N SER A 106 1.04 -9.05 4.30
CA SER A 106 1.61 -9.76 3.16
C SER A 106 2.42 -8.78 2.32
N THR A 107 3.72 -9.00 2.24
CA THR A 107 4.62 -8.22 1.37
C THR A 107 4.82 -8.97 0.07
N VAL A 108 4.40 -8.38 -1.03
CA VAL A 108 4.35 -8.99 -2.36
C VAL A 108 5.40 -8.37 -3.27
N LYS A 109 6.25 -9.20 -3.84
CA LYS A 109 7.24 -8.78 -4.84
C LYS A 109 6.71 -9.02 -6.26
N PRO A 110 7.13 -8.21 -7.25
CA PRO A 110 6.69 -8.37 -8.65
C PRO A 110 6.91 -9.78 -9.21
N ARG A 111 7.94 -10.49 -8.74
CA ARG A 111 8.24 -11.86 -9.14
C ARG A 111 7.13 -12.84 -8.75
N GLU A 112 6.54 -12.65 -7.57
CA GLU A 112 5.45 -13.51 -7.07
C GLU A 112 4.17 -13.31 -7.89
N ILE A 113 3.90 -12.05 -8.28
CA ILE A 113 2.78 -11.73 -9.17
C ILE A 113 2.98 -12.39 -10.54
N LYS A 114 4.22 -12.38 -11.07
CA LYS A 114 4.55 -12.92 -12.40
C LYS A 114 4.42 -14.45 -12.52
N ILE A 115 4.43 -15.18 -11.43
CA ILE A 115 4.27 -16.64 -11.42
C ILE A 115 2.79 -17.03 -11.50
N MET A 116 1.87 -16.14 -11.12
CA MET A 116 0.44 -16.42 -11.10
C MET A 116 -0.14 -16.46 -12.52
N PRO A 117 -1.00 -17.46 -12.81
CA PRO A 117 -1.80 -17.45 -14.04
C PRO A 117 -2.67 -16.19 -14.08
N SER A 118 -2.71 -15.51 -15.21
CA SER A 118 -3.44 -14.25 -15.35
C SER A 118 -4.44 -14.27 -16.49
N VAL A 119 -5.57 -13.58 -16.32
CA VAL A 119 -6.52 -13.31 -17.38
C VAL A 119 -5.84 -12.45 -18.44
N GLY A 120 -5.95 -12.83 -19.72
CA GLY A 120 -5.29 -12.12 -20.80
C GLY A 120 -3.79 -12.37 -20.94
N GLY A 121 -3.18 -13.25 -20.12
CA GLY A 121 -1.77 -13.64 -20.23
C GLY A 121 -0.79 -12.60 -19.72
N GLU A 122 -1.24 -11.55 -19.02
CA GLU A 122 -0.39 -10.56 -18.37
C GLU A 122 -0.56 -10.61 -16.85
N PRO A 123 0.55 -10.77 -16.08
CA PRO A 123 0.48 -10.81 -14.63
C PRO A 123 -0.11 -9.52 -14.05
N ASP A 124 -1.11 -9.64 -13.19
CA ASP A 124 -1.83 -8.52 -12.61
C ASP A 124 -1.94 -8.62 -11.08
N LEU A 125 -1.74 -7.48 -10.40
CA LEU A 125 -1.81 -7.39 -8.94
C LEU A 125 -3.20 -7.70 -8.40
N ALA A 126 -4.27 -7.32 -9.11
CA ALA A 126 -5.64 -7.61 -8.68
C ALA A 126 -5.91 -9.11 -8.53
N GLN A 127 -5.35 -9.91 -9.43
CA GLN A 127 -5.49 -11.37 -9.39
C GLN A 127 -4.67 -11.98 -8.26
N TYR A 128 -3.48 -11.44 -7.98
CA TYR A 128 -2.68 -11.89 -6.86
C TYR A 128 -3.38 -11.59 -5.51
N ILE A 129 -3.90 -10.38 -5.32
CA ILE A 129 -4.57 -9.97 -4.08
C ILE A 129 -5.77 -10.89 -3.75
N GLN A 130 -6.47 -11.40 -4.75
CA GLN A 130 -7.59 -12.32 -4.56
C GLN A 130 -7.19 -13.68 -3.97
N THR A 131 -5.93 -14.06 -4.07
CA THR A 131 -5.41 -15.31 -3.49
C THR A 131 -5.03 -15.19 -2.02
N LEU A 132 -4.98 -13.96 -1.50
CA LEU A 132 -4.61 -13.72 -0.11
C LEU A 132 -5.75 -14.10 0.85
N PRO A 133 -5.44 -14.72 1.98
CA PRO A 133 -6.44 -15.02 3.00
C PRO A 133 -7.15 -13.76 3.50
N GLY A 134 -8.45 -13.90 3.79
CA GLY A 134 -9.28 -12.79 4.29
C GLY A 134 -9.64 -11.73 3.26
N VAL A 135 -9.28 -11.92 2.00
CA VAL A 135 -9.62 -11.02 0.88
C VAL A 135 -10.75 -11.60 0.04
N VAL A 136 -11.81 -10.83 -0.13
CA VAL A 136 -12.92 -11.14 -1.03
C VAL A 136 -12.98 -10.07 -2.12
N PHE A 137 -12.99 -10.52 -3.34
CA PHE A 137 -13.04 -9.66 -4.52
C PHE A 137 -14.31 -9.95 -5.32
N THR A 138 -15.07 -8.92 -5.65
CA THR A 138 -16.34 -9.08 -6.36
C THR A 138 -16.20 -9.08 -7.88
N GLY A 139 -14.96 -9.10 -8.40
CA GLY A 139 -14.58 -9.32 -9.79
C GLY A 139 -15.49 -8.64 -10.82
N ASP A 140 -16.24 -9.46 -11.53
CA ASP A 140 -17.20 -9.10 -12.58
C ASP A 140 -18.39 -8.24 -12.12
N GLN A 141 -18.52 -8.00 -10.83
CA GLN A 141 -19.61 -7.22 -10.23
C GLN A 141 -19.17 -5.83 -9.73
N GLY A 142 -18.11 -5.26 -10.28
CA GLY A 142 -17.70 -3.90 -9.99
C GLY A 142 -16.29 -3.71 -9.42
N GLY A 143 -15.47 -4.77 -9.40
CA GLY A 143 -14.06 -4.66 -9.03
C GLY A 143 -13.83 -4.19 -7.60
N GLN A 144 -14.55 -4.74 -6.62
CA GLN A 144 -14.51 -4.27 -5.24
C GLN A 144 -13.74 -5.21 -4.34
N LEU A 145 -12.95 -4.63 -3.45
CA LEU A 145 -12.05 -5.35 -2.56
C LEU A 145 -12.54 -5.25 -1.11
N TYR A 146 -13.05 -6.35 -0.59
CA TYR A 146 -13.46 -6.51 0.80
C TYR A 146 -12.36 -7.25 1.57
N ILE A 147 -11.84 -6.65 2.64
CA ILE A 147 -10.74 -7.23 3.39
C ILE A 147 -11.15 -7.48 4.83
N ARG A 148 -11.21 -8.77 5.23
CA ARG A 148 -11.65 -9.20 6.56
C ARG A 148 -12.94 -8.49 6.98
N GLY A 149 -13.96 -8.47 6.08
CA GLY A 149 -15.27 -7.88 6.30
C GLY A 149 -15.36 -6.36 6.19
N GLY A 150 -14.24 -5.65 5.96
CA GLY A 150 -14.28 -4.22 5.71
C GLY A 150 -14.62 -3.91 4.26
N SER A 151 -15.37 -2.83 4.04
CA SER A 151 -15.80 -2.39 2.72
C SER A 151 -14.67 -1.69 1.94
N PRO A 152 -14.80 -1.57 0.61
CA PRO A 152 -13.77 -0.96 -0.23
C PRO A 152 -13.35 0.45 0.16
N VAL A 153 -14.29 1.31 0.62
CA VAL A 153 -14.00 2.67 1.08
C VAL A 153 -13.20 2.69 2.37
N GLN A 154 -13.20 1.61 3.13
CA GLN A 154 -12.47 1.46 4.39
C GLN A 154 -11.02 1.01 4.19
N ASN A 155 -10.61 0.72 2.96
CA ASN A 155 -9.23 0.39 2.62
C ASN A 155 -8.46 1.64 2.21
N LEU A 156 -7.25 1.79 2.74
CA LEU A 156 -6.29 2.79 2.31
C LEU A 156 -5.44 2.21 1.19
N ILE A 157 -5.51 2.81 0.01
CA ILE A 157 -4.69 2.37 -1.12
C ILE A 157 -3.77 3.52 -1.49
N LEU A 158 -2.48 3.25 -1.52
CA LEU A 158 -1.42 4.21 -1.81
C LEU A 158 -0.59 3.75 -3.01
N LEU A 159 -0.24 4.69 -3.87
CA LEU A 159 0.77 4.53 -4.92
C LEU A 159 1.87 5.56 -4.69
N ASP A 160 3.05 5.10 -4.30
CA ASP A 160 4.16 5.98 -3.87
C ASP A 160 3.73 7.05 -2.84
N GLY A 161 2.81 6.67 -1.91
CA GLY A 161 2.28 7.54 -0.85
C GLY A 161 1.15 8.47 -1.28
N LEU A 162 0.70 8.47 -2.54
CA LEU A 162 -0.50 9.17 -2.99
C LEU A 162 -1.74 8.29 -2.87
N LEU A 163 -2.86 8.89 -2.47
CA LEU A 163 -4.15 8.22 -2.38
C LEU A 163 -4.65 7.77 -3.75
N VAL A 164 -5.04 6.50 -3.82
CA VAL A 164 -5.72 5.88 -4.95
C VAL A 164 -7.13 5.52 -4.50
N TYR A 165 -8.14 5.97 -5.23
CA TYR A 165 -9.55 5.76 -4.87
C TYR A 165 -10.17 4.56 -5.56
N ASN A 166 -9.80 4.31 -6.82
CA ASN A 166 -10.20 3.13 -7.57
C ASN A 166 -8.96 2.40 -8.09
N PRO A 167 -8.64 1.22 -7.56
CA PRO A 167 -7.45 0.46 -7.98
C PRO A 167 -7.70 -0.46 -9.19
N PHE A 168 -8.89 -0.46 -9.79
CA PHE A 168 -9.27 -1.43 -10.80
C PHE A 168 -9.85 -0.80 -12.07
N HIS A 169 -9.56 -1.43 -13.20
CA HIS A 169 -10.14 -1.18 -14.51
C HIS A 169 -11.18 -2.22 -14.89
N SER A 170 -12.04 -1.86 -15.85
CA SER A 170 -12.96 -2.77 -16.52
C SER A 170 -13.70 -3.65 -15.52
N ILE A 171 -14.37 -3.00 -14.56
CA ILE A 171 -15.11 -3.65 -13.47
C ILE A 171 -14.33 -4.73 -12.70
N GLY A 172 -13.02 -4.55 -12.57
CA GLY A 172 -12.16 -5.40 -11.76
C GLY A 172 -11.36 -6.46 -12.50
N LEU A 173 -11.40 -6.48 -13.82
CA LEU A 173 -10.60 -7.43 -14.60
C LEU A 173 -9.09 -7.14 -14.53
N PHE A 174 -8.72 -5.87 -14.44
CA PHE A 174 -7.32 -5.42 -14.41
C PHE A 174 -7.12 -4.42 -13.27
N SER A 175 -5.92 -4.42 -12.68
CA SER A 175 -5.51 -3.35 -11.77
C SER A 175 -4.91 -2.17 -12.54
N ILE A 176 -4.94 -0.98 -11.94
CA ILE A 176 -4.21 0.18 -12.46
C ILE A 176 -2.67 0.03 -12.30
N PHE A 177 -2.23 -0.95 -11.52
CA PHE A 177 -0.82 -1.13 -11.15
C PHE A 177 -0.08 -1.99 -12.18
N ASP A 178 0.75 -1.35 -12.99
CA ASP A 178 1.62 -2.08 -13.92
C ASP A 178 2.72 -2.86 -13.18
N THR A 179 2.65 -4.19 -13.23
CA THR A 179 3.59 -5.09 -12.54
C THR A 179 5.06 -4.88 -12.95
N ASP A 180 5.33 -4.32 -14.14
CA ASP A 180 6.70 -4.08 -14.59
C ASP A 180 7.36 -2.86 -13.94
N ILE A 181 6.58 -1.94 -13.37
CA ILE A 181 7.12 -0.79 -12.61
C ILE A 181 7.03 -0.96 -11.10
N LEU A 182 6.38 -2.00 -10.60
CA LEU A 182 6.31 -2.27 -9.17
C LEU A 182 7.69 -2.62 -8.61
N LYS A 183 7.92 -2.22 -7.38
CA LYS A 183 9.05 -2.61 -6.53
C LYS A 183 8.59 -3.50 -5.40
N ASN A 184 7.53 -3.10 -4.70
CA ASN A 184 6.97 -3.77 -3.55
C ASN A 184 5.49 -3.42 -3.38
N VAL A 185 4.71 -4.33 -2.81
CA VAL A 185 3.34 -4.08 -2.38
C VAL A 185 3.17 -4.64 -0.98
N ASP A 186 2.90 -3.78 -0.01
CA ASP A 186 2.60 -4.17 1.36
C ASP A 186 1.10 -4.13 1.60
N ILE A 187 0.53 -5.27 1.96
CA ILE A 187 -0.90 -5.45 2.18
C ILE A 187 -1.14 -5.79 3.64
N TYR A 188 -1.70 -4.83 4.36
CA TYR A 188 -2.11 -4.97 5.75
C TYR A 188 -3.60 -5.32 5.79
N THR A 189 -3.94 -6.54 6.12
CA THR A 189 -5.34 -6.98 6.20
C THR A 189 -6.02 -6.56 7.51
N GLY A 190 -5.28 -5.95 8.42
CA GLY A 190 -5.73 -5.36 9.68
C GLY A 190 -4.55 -5.07 10.61
N GLY A 191 -4.79 -4.46 11.76
CA GLY A 191 -3.76 -4.21 12.77
C GLY A 191 -2.57 -3.37 12.31
N PHE A 192 -2.76 -2.51 11.30
CA PHE A 192 -1.70 -1.69 10.72
C PHE A 192 -1.20 -0.60 11.68
N ASN A 193 0.05 -0.21 11.52
CA ASN A 193 0.76 0.70 12.41
C ASN A 193 0.23 2.15 12.39
N ALA A 194 0.62 2.94 13.39
CA ALA A 194 0.16 4.33 13.58
C ALA A 194 0.60 5.31 12.46
N GLU A 195 1.54 4.92 11.61
CA GLU A 195 1.92 5.68 10.41
C GLU A 195 0.81 5.74 9.35
N TYR A 196 -0.11 4.78 9.36
CA TYR A 196 -1.29 4.78 8.48
C TYR A 196 -2.53 5.22 9.27
N GLY A 197 -3.35 6.07 8.68
CA GLY A 197 -4.59 6.57 9.32
C GLY A 197 -5.68 6.92 8.33
N GLY A 198 -6.83 7.37 8.85
CA GLY A 198 -7.97 7.80 8.03
C GLY A 198 -8.70 6.66 7.31
N ARG A 199 -8.46 5.40 7.70
CA ARG A 199 -9.18 4.20 7.22
C ARG A 199 -9.36 3.21 8.35
N THR A 200 -10.43 2.41 8.24
CA THR A 200 -10.89 1.52 9.32
C THR A 200 -10.74 0.03 9.03
N SER A 201 -10.25 -0.40 7.85
CA SER A 201 -10.16 -1.82 7.52
C SER A 201 -8.75 -2.31 7.19
N ALA A 202 -8.16 -1.85 6.08
CA ALA A 202 -6.93 -2.39 5.54
C ALA A 202 -6.06 -1.30 4.90
N VAL A 203 -4.80 -1.64 4.60
CA VAL A 203 -3.88 -0.77 3.86
C VAL A 203 -3.24 -1.58 2.74
N ILE A 204 -3.16 -1.00 1.55
CA ILE A 204 -2.40 -1.51 0.41
C ILE A 204 -1.44 -0.39 0.01
N ASP A 205 -0.16 -0.58 0.28
CA ASP A 205 0.88 0.40 -0.01
C ASP A 205 1.75 -0.09 -1.16
N VAL A 206 1.59 0.55 -2.31
CA VAL A 206 2.25 0.19 -3.57
C VAL A 206 3.44 1.12 -3.80
N THR A 207 4.63 0.57 -3.83
CA THR A 207 5.86 1.29 -4.13
C THR A 207 6.37 0.91 -5.52
N THR A 208 6.71 1.91 -6.33
CA THR A 208 7.30 1.70 -7.65
C THR A 208 8.84 1.75 -7.62
N LYS A 209 9.46 1.17 -8.65
CA LYS A 209 10.91 1.19 -8.82
C LYS A 209 11.45 2.59 -9.13
N ASP A 210 12.73 2.81 -8.89
CA ASP A 210 13.41 4.08 -9.12
C ASP A 210 13.91 4.27 -10.57
N GLY A 211 13.90 3.19 -11.37
CA GLY A 211 14.45 3.14 -12.72
C GLY A 211 15.94 2.85 -12.77
N ASN A 212 16.36 2.16 -13.82
CA ASN A 212 17.74 1.69 -14.00
C ASN A 212 18.74 2.86 -14.12
N LYS A 213 19.73 2.91 -13.22
CA LYS A 213 20.74 3.99 -13.21
C LYS A 213 21.96 3.68 -14.10
N ASN A 214 22.08 2.45 -14.58
CA ASN A 214 23.27 1.97 -15.29
C ASN A 214 23.10 1.97 -16.81
N ARG A 215 21.91 1.58 -17.28
CA ARG A 215 21.61 1.44 -18.71
C ARG A 215 20.16 1.81 -19.03
N PHE A 216 19.92 2.22 -20.28
CA PHE A 216 18.59 2.29 -20.82
C PHE A 216 18.03 0.88 -21.02
N SER A 217 16.80 0.67 -20.60
CA SER A 217 16.05 -0.55 -20.89
C SER A 217 14.60 -0.22 -21.21
N GLY A 218 13.94 -1.10 -21.93
CA GLY A 218 12.54 -0.96 -22.26
C GLY A 218 11.91 -2.32 -22.50
N LYS A 219 10.61 -2.39 -22.28
CA LYS A 219 9.78 -3.57 -22.52
C LYS A 219 8.54 -3.16 -23.27
N VAL A 220 8.24 -3.87 -24.34
CA VAL A 220 6.97 -3.80 -25.07
C VAL A 220 6.24 -5.11 -24.82
N SER A 221 4.98 -5.02 -24.42
CA SER A 221 4.10 -6.15 -24.25
C SER A 221 2.80 -5.88 -25.02
N ALA A 222 2.28 -6.90 -25.68
CA ALA A 222 0.99 -6.83 -26.35
C ALA A 222 0.30 -8.20 -26.26
N ASN A 223 -0.97 -8.18 -25.93
CA ASN A 223 -1.85 -9.34 -25.89
C ASN A 223 -3.19 -8.98 -26.56
N PRO A 224 -4.16 -9.88 -26.70
CA PRO A 224 -5.44 -9.57 -27.35
C PRO A 224 -6.26 -8.44 -26.69
N PHE A 225 -5.95 -8.05 -25.46
CA PHE A 225 -6.75 -7.09 -24.69
C PHE A 225 -6.02 -5.78 -24.45
N THR A 226 -4.71 -5.81 -24.29
CA THR A 226 -3.91 -4.66 -23.86
C THR A 226 -2.58 -4.58 -24.60
N SER A 227 -2.05 -3.38 -24.72
CA SER A 227 -0.65 -3.16 -25.06
C SER A 227 0.01 -2.23 -24.06
N LYS A 228 1.31 -2.43 -23.83
CA LYS A 228 2.09 -1.74 -22.83
C LYS A 228 3.49 -1.43 -23.32
N LEU A 229 3.98 -0.26 -22.95
CA LEU A 229 5.36 0.17 -23.12
C LEU A 229 5.92 0.63 -21.79
N THR A 230 7.02 0.04 -21.35
CA THR A 230 7.79 0.52 -20.19
C THR A 230 9.18 0.91 -20.65
N LEU A 231 9.64 2.10 -20.22
CA LEU A 231 10.97 2.64 -20.49
C LEU A 231 11.62 3.07 -19.20
N GLU A 232 12.90 2.79 -19.04
CA GLU A 232 13.68 3.25 -17.89
C GLU A 232 15.14 3.47 -18.25
N GLY A 233 15.82 4.33 -17.51
CA GLY A 233 17.23 4.55 -17.74
C GLY A 233 17.81 5.72 -16.98
N PRO A 234 19.13 5.92 -17.09
CA PRO A 234 19.84 7.02 -16.46
C PRO A 234 19.61 8.33 -17.23
N ILE A 235 19.30 9.40 -16.51
CA ILE A 235 19.38 10.80 -17.00
C ILE A 235 20.79 11.31 -16.76
N THR A 236 21.34 11.06 -15.56
CA THR A 236 22.72 11.42 -15.23
C THR A 236 23.38 10.28 -14.47
N LYS A 237 24.66 10.03 -14.73
CA LYS A 237 25.50 9.09 -13.97
C LYS A 237 26.55 9.88 -13.21
N LYS A 238 26.86 9.45 -11.98
CA LYS A 238 27.97 9.97 -11.17
C LYS A 238 28.87 8.83 -10.80
N GLU A 239 30.19 9.05 -10.86
CA GLU A 239 31.21 8.02 -10.60
C GLU A 239 31.12 7.38 -9.21
N ASN A 240 30.57 8.10 -8.21
CA ASN A 240 30.50 7.64 -6.83
C ASN A 240 29.12 7.00 -6.49
N GLY A 241 28.43 6.40 -7.47
CA GLY A 241 27.19 5.67 -7.23
C GLY A 241 25.93 6.54 -7.04
N GLY A 242 26.03 7.87 -7.11
CA GLY A 242 24.88 8.76 -7.23
C GLY A 242 24.41 8.85 -8.67
N GLY A 243 23.26 9.49 -8.92
CA GLY A 243 22.74 9.72 -10.27
C GLY A 243 21.25 9.97 -10.28
N THR A 244 20.75 10.31 -11.45
CA THR A 244 19.33 10.51 -11.71
C THR A 244 18.86 9.50 -12.74
N SER A 245 17.77 8.81 -12.46
CA SER A 245 17.12 7.85 -13.36
C SER A 245 15.67 8.21 -13.56
N PHE A 246 15.06 7.58 -14.56
CA PHE A 246 13.63 7.69 -14.80
C PHE A 246 13.03 6.32 -15.06
N VAL A 247 11.73 6.21 -14.81
CA VAL A 247 10.86 5.15 -15.29
C VAL A 247 9.59 5.79 -15.86
N LEU A 248 9.15 5.26 -17.01
CA LEU A 248 7.93 5.67 -17.69
C LEU A 248 7.18 4.41 -18.11
N SER A 249 5.90 4.35 -17.83
CA SER A 249 5.00 3.29 -18.29
C SER A 249 3.77 3.90 -18.94
N GLY A 250 3.36 3.30 -20.07
CA GLY A 250 2.09 3.58 -20.71
C GLY A 250 1.39 2.26 -21.06
N ARG A 251 0.10 2.15 -20.73
CA ARG A 251 -0.72 0.97 -21.04
C ARG A 251 -2.06 1.42 -21.61
N THR A 252 -2.53 0.73 -22.62
CA THR A 252 -3.85 0.95 -23.22
C THR A 252 -4.58 -0.37 -23.44
N SER A 253 -5.88 -0.35 -23.24
CA SER A 253 -6.77 -1.46 -23.55
C SER A 253 -7.51 -1.20 -24.87
N TYR A 254 -7.78 -2.24 -25.59
CA TYR A 254 -8.62 -2.27 -26.81
C TYR A 254 -9.62 -3.43 -26.77
N LEU A 255 -10.04 -3.81 -25.57
CA LEU A 255 -10.97 -4.88 -25.30
C LEU A 255 -12.32 -4.66 -26.00
N ASP A 256 -12.75 -3.40 -26.09
CA ASP A 256 -13.93 -2.95 -26.84
C ASP A 256 -13.91 -3.28 -28.34
N ARG A 257 -12.73 -3.53 -28.92
CA ARG A 257 -12.55 -3.84 -30.35
C ARG A 257 -12.19 -5.29 -30.61
N THR A 258 -11.43 -5.90 -29.70
CA THR A 258 -10.88 -7.25 -29.91
C THR A 258 -11.76 -8.34 -29.36
N SER A 259 -12.61 -8.03 -28.38
CA SER A 259 -13.53 -9.02 -27.79
C SER A 259 -14.51 -9.60 -28.81
N GLU A 260 -14.98 -8.81 -29.78
CA GLU A 260 -15.83 -9.30 -30.88
C GLU A 260 -15.16 -10.40 -31.73
N VAL A 261 -13.81 -10.30 -31.87
CA VAL A 261 -13.05 -11.23 -32.72
C VAL A 261 -12.70 -12.50 -31.98
N PHE A 262 -12.44 -12.41 -30.67
CA PHE A 262 -11.96 -13.54 -29.86
C PHE A 262 -13.04 -14.26 -29.06
N TYR A 263 -14.21 -13.64 -28.90
CA TYR A 263 -15.31 -14.15 -28.09
C TYR A 263 -16.65 -14.07 -28.81
N ASP A 264 -16.89 -14.97 -29.76
CA ASP A 264 -18.16 -15.05 -30.54
C ASP A 264 -19.40 -15.22 -29.65
N TYR A 265 -19.24 -15.62 -28.38
CA TYR A 265 -20.36 -15.80 -27.44
C TYR A 265 -20.75 -14.52 -26.69
N VAL A 266 -20.01 -13.43 -26.86
CA VAL A 266 -20.40 -12.11 -26.34
C VAL A 266 -21.44 -11.54 -27.29
N GLU A 267 -22.71 -11.81 -27.01
CA GLU A 267 -23.87 -11.35 -27.81
C GLU A 267 -24.15 -9.84 -27.65
N THR A 268 -23.12 -9.00 -27.66
CA THR A 268 -23.28 -7.54 -27.67
C THR A 268 -22.90 -7.04 -29.05
N GLU A 269 -23.67 -6.16 -29.64
CA GLU A 269 -23.41 -5.59 -30.98
C GLU A 269 -22.07 -4.87 -31.09
N ASN A 270 -21.38 -4.60 -29.96
CA ASN A 270 -20.12 -3.84 -29.88
C ASN A 270 -19.04 -4.51 -28.99
N GLY A 271 -19.07 -5.82 -28.81
CA GLY A 271 -18.11 -6.53 -27.96
C GLY A 271 -18.20 -6.16 -26.45
N LEU A 272 -17.14 -6.44 -25.69
CA LEU A 272 -17.04 -6.02 -24.30
C LEU A 272 -16.77 -4.49 -24.24
N PRO A 273 -17.65 -3.71 -23.63
CA PRO A 273 -17.68 -2.25 -23.80
C PRO A 273 -16.63 -1.50 -22.99
N TYR A 274 -15.51 -2.13 -22.62
CA TYR A 274 -14.52 -1.59 -21.70
C TYR A 274 -13.24 -1.16 -22.42
N SER A 275 -12.76 0.04 -22.09
CA SER A 275 -11.45 0.52 -22.52
C SER A 275 -10.79 1.37 -21.44
N PHE A 276 -9.48 1.26 -21.31
CA PHE A 276 -8.73 2.06 -20.36
C PHE A 276 -7.38 2.53 -20.92
N ASN A 277 -6.85 3.59 -20.31
CA ASN A 277 -5.53 4.13 -20.61
C ASN A 277 -4.83 4.52 -19.31
N ASP A 278 -3.56 4.14 -19.19
CA ASP A 278 -2.70 4.40 -18.06
C ASP A 278 -1.40 5.04 -18.49
N ILE A 279 -0.98 6.04 -17.74
CA ILE A 279 0.34 6.63 -17.85
C ILE A 279 0.89 6.80 -16.44
N TYR A 280 2.13 6.36 -16.23
CA TYR A 280 2.88 6.58 -15.01
C TYR A 280 4.30 7.05 -15.36
N GLY A 281 4.83 8.02 -14.62
CA GLY A 281 6.21 8.48 -14.76
C GLY A 281 6.82 8.86 -13.43
N LYS A 282 8.10 8.50 -13.23
CA LYS A 282 8.89 8.84 -12.04
C LYS A 282 10.31 9.19 -12.41
N VAL A 283 10.85 10.23 -11.78
CA VAL A 283 12.25 10.62 -11.86
C VAL A 283 12.84 10.57 -10.46
N THR A 284 13.93 9.84 -10.29
CA THR A 284 14.59 9.68 -9.00
C THR A 284 16.03 10.15 -9.06
N SER A 285 16.44 11.03 -8.15
CA SER A 285 17.82 11.47 -7.96
C SER A 285 18.35 10.92 -6.64
N THR A 286 19.49 10.23 -6.69
CA THR A 286 20.14 9.63 -5.52
C THR A 286 21.52 10.24 -5.35
N SER A 287 21.86 10.63 -4.12
CA SER A 287 23.20 11.08 -3.78
C SER A 287 24.16 9.89 -3.60
N SER A 288 25.47 10.15 -3.59
CA SER A 288 26.48 9.12 -3.30
C SER A 288 26.37 8.52 -1.89
N GLN A 289 25.75 9.23 -0.95
CA GLN A 289 25.52 8.79 0.43
C GLN A 289 24.14 8.09 0.61
N GLY A 290 23.34 7.97 -0.46
CA GLY A 290 22.04 7.30 -0.44
C GLY A 290 20.83 8.19 -0.15
N SER A 291 20.99 9.48 0.17
CA SER A 291 19.85 10.40 0.22
C SER A 291 19.17 10.45 -1.16
N LYS A 292 17.85 10.40 -1.19
CA LYS A 292 17.06 10.24 -2.40
C LYS A 292 15.96 11.29 -2.48
N PHE A 293 15.69 11.78 -3.68
CA PHE A 293 14.53 12.59 -4.01
C PHE A 293 13.86 12.01 -5.26
N SER A 294 12.56 11.84 -5.21
CA SER A 294 11.75 11.35 -6.34
C SER A 294 10.58 12.30 -6.62
N ALA A 295 10.33 12.57 -7.88
CA ALA A 295 9.11 13.23 -8.35
C ALA A 295 8.39 12.28 -9.31
N TYR A 296 7.07 12.16 -9.21
CA TYR A 296 6.28 11.21 -9.98
C TYR A 296 4.88 11.72 -10.25
N GLY A 297 4.25 11.12 -11.25
CA GLY A 297 2.87 11.39 -11.59
C GLY A 297 2.23 10.25 -12.36
N PHE A 298 0.91 10.19 -12.30
CA PHE A 298 0.11 9.20 -13.00
C PHE A 298 -1.20 9.81 -13.53
N ASN A 299 -1.72 9.18 -14.58
CA ASN A 299 -3.07 9.39 -15.07
C ASN A 299 -3.64 8.04 -15.49
N PHE A 300 -4.76 7.67 -14.91
CA PHE A 300 -5.52 6.45 -15.19
C PHE A 300 -6.92 6.83 -15.60
N SER A 301 -7.43 6.22 -16.66
CA SER A 301 -8.78 6.47 -17.14
C SER A 301 -9.45 5.18 -17.57
N ASP A 302 -10.75 5.06 -17.30
CA ASP A 302 -11.58 3.92 -17.68
C ASP A 302 -12.89 4.41 -18.27
N ARG A 303 -13.35 3.72 -19.31
CA ARG A 303 -14.61 4.01 -20.01
C ARG A 303 -15.34 2.71 -20.33
N ALA A 304 -16.64 2.73 -20.11
CA ALA A 304 -17.53 1.65 -20.50
C ALA A 304 -18.78 2.20 -21.16
N GLY A 305 -19.10 1.71 -22.36
CA GLY A 305 -20.37 1.95 -23.03
C GLY A 305 -21.30 0.76 -22.78
N LEU A 306 -22.15 0.83 -21.73
CA LEU A 306 -22.99 -0.29 -21.31
C LEU A 306 -24.10 -0.62 -22.32
N ASP A 307 -24.61 0.40 -23.01
CA ASP A 307 -25.53 0.31 -24.15
C ASP A 307 -25.45 1.62 -24.97
N SER A 308 -26.31 1.76 -26.01
CA SER A 308 -26.31 2.96 -26.86
C SER A 308 -26.64 4.27 -26.13
N SER A 309 -27.11 4.21 -24.89
CA SER A 309 -27.60 5.34 -24.10
C SER A 309 -27.04 5.39 -22.68
N SER A 310 -26.28 4.37 -22.28
CA SER A 310 -25.68 4.28 -20.93
C SER A 310 -24.17 4.26 -21.00
N THR A 311 -23.54 5.23 -20.36
CA THR A 311 -22.09 5.37 -20.31
C THR A 311 -21.62 5.44 -18.86
N PHE A 312 -20.47 4.83 -18.60
CA PHE A 312 -19.78 4.85 -17.33
C PHE A 312 -18.32 5.21 -17.56
N GLY A 313 -17.75 5.99 -16.68
CA GLY A 313 -16.33 6.27 -16.77
C GLY A 313 -15.78 6.93 -15.52
N TRP A 314 -14.48 6.78 -15.34
CA TRP A 314 -13.75 7.48 -14.31
C TRP A 314 -12.36 7.89 -14.81
N ASP A 315 -11.85 8.96 -14.21
CA ASP A 315 -10.50 9.47 -14.39
C ASP A 315 -9.85 9.63 -13.02
N GLN A 316 -8.58 9.22 -12.91
CA GLN A 316 -7.79 9.41 -11.71
C GLN A 316 -6.40 9.86 -12.06
N TYR A 317 -5.95 10.96 -11.47
CA TYR A 317 -4.60 11.46 -11.68
C TYR A 317 -3.96 11.87 -10.37
N GLY A 318 -2.64 11.88 -10.36
CA GLY A 318 -1.89 12.33 -9.20
C GLY A 318 -0.50 12.80 -9.59
N VAL A 319 0.03 13.70 -8.76
CA VAL A 319 1.39 14.20 -8.85
C VAL A 319 1.97 14.33 -7.46
N GLY A 320 3.21 13.87 -7.26
CA GLY A 320 3.82 13.89 -5.94
C GLY A 320 5.33 13.89 -5.98
N ALA A 321 5.89 14.10 -4.80
CA ALA A 321 7.31 14.02 -4.54
C ALA A 321 7.56 13.31 -3.20
N GLN A 322 8.66 12.56 -3.15
CA GLN A 322 9.16 11.91 -1.95
C GLN A 322 10.63 12.23 -1.77
N PHE A 323 11.06 12.28 -0.53
CA PHE A 323 12.49 12.32 -0.23
C PHE A 323 12.86 11.41 0.93
N ILE A 324 14.10 10.96 0.90
CA ILE A 324 14.77 10.28 1.99
C ILE A 324 16.09 11.04 2.21
N PHE A 325 16.27 11.54 3.40
CA PHE A 325 17.47 12.28 3.76
C PHE A 325 18.19 11.57 4.90
N LEU A 326 19.47 11.30 4.69
CA LEU A 326 20.37 10.69 5.66
C LEU A 326 21.38 11.74 6.14
N PRO A 327 21.15 12.39 7.30
CA PRO A 327 22.07 13.40 7.82
C PRO A 327 23.44 12.81 8.11
N SER A 328 24.48 13.52 7.77
CA SER A 328 25.85 13.13 8.11
C SER A 328 26.04 13.18 9.64
N GLY A 329 26.58 12.10 10.23
CA GLY A 329 26.91 12.04 11.66
C GLY A 329 25.70 11.84 12.59
N SER A 330 24.54 11.46 12.10
CA SER A 330 23.34 11.16 12.91
C SER A 330 22.77 9.79 12.53
N SER A 331 22.34 9.00 13.51
CA SER A 331 21.62 7.72 13.32
C SER A 331 20.14 7.92 12.94
N GLN A 332 19.82 9.05 12.35
CA GLN A 332 18.46 9.43 11.97
C GLN A 332 18.26 9.31 10.47
N LEU A 333 17.11 8.76 10.08
CA LEU A 333 16.57 8.83 8.73
C LEU A 333 15.38 9.78 8.73
N ILE A 334 15.36 10.72 7.80
CA ILE A 334 14.23 11.64 7.62
C ILE A 334 13.61 11.33 6.27
N SER A 335 12.31 11.07 6.24
CA SER A 335 11.57 10.87 4.99
C SER A 335 10.35 11.78 4.93
N GLY A 336 9.95 12.12 3.73
CA GLY A 336 8.76 12.93 3.54
C GLY A 336 8.12 12.66 2.20
N THR A 337 6.81 12.88 2.17
CA THR A 337 5.96 12.75 0.98
C THR A 337 5.04 13.96 0.90
N ALA A 338 4.88 14.50 -0.29
CA ALA A 338 3.90 15.54 -0.56
C ALA A 338 3.29 15.32 -1.94
N GLY A 339 1.98 15.51 -2.08
CA GLY A 339 1.35 15.40 -3.37
C GLY A 339 -0.13 15.65 -3.38
N TYR A 340 -0.67 15.58 -4.58
CA TYR A 340 -2.07 15.78 -4.87
C TYR A 340 -2.57 14.63 -5.74
N SER A 341 -3.77 14.13 -5.43
CA SER A 341 -4.48 13.17 -6.26
C SER A 341 -5.95 13.56 -6.39
N SER A 342 -6.54 13.22 -7.53
CA SER A 342 -7.96 13.45 -7.81
C SER A 342 -8.56 12.24 -8.51
N TYR A 343 -9.79 11.95 -8.18
CA TYR A 343 -10.62 10.91 -8.79
C TYR A 343 -11.98 11.51 -9.13
N ASP A 344 -12.39 11.32 -10.36
CA ASP A 344 -13.69 11.75 -10.90
C ASP A 344 -14.39 10.56 -11.52
N ILE A 345 -15.65 10.32 -11.16
CA ILE A 345 -16.47 9.23 -11.67
C ILE A 345 -17.84 9.73 -12.11
N GLY A 346 -18.30 9.28 -13.25
CA GLY A 346 -19.61 9.59 -13.79
C GLY A 346 -20.34 8.37 -14.35
N ILE A 347 -21.63 8.34 -14.17
CA ILE A 347 -22.52 7.37 -14.83
C ILE A 347 -23.73 8.09 -15.41
N GLN A 348 -24.02 7.80 -16.66
CA GLN A 348 -25.22 8.22 -17.38
C GLN A 348 -25.97 6.96 -17.78
N GLU A 349 -27.19 6.81 -17.31
CA GLU A 349 -28.09 5.70 -17.68
C GLU A 349 -29.25 6.23 -18.52
N ALA A 350 -29.74 5.43 -19.47
CA ALA A 350 -30.80 5.84 -20.41
C ALA A 350 -32.07 6.38 -19.76
N THR A 351 -32.42 5.81 -18.60
CA THR A 351 -33.69 6.06 -17.91
C THR A 351 -33.54 6.82 -16.61
N GLN A 352 -32.29 7.08 -16.18
CA GLN A 352 -31.97 7.75 -14.92
C GLN A 352 -31.20 9.04 -15.17
N SER A 353 -31.28 9.95 -14.21
CA SER A 353 -30.48 11.17 -14.25
C SER A 353 -29.00 10.87 -14.02
N PRO A 354 -28.10 11.66 -14.63
CA PRO A 354 -26.65 11.50 -14.43
C PRO A 354 -26.28 11.56 -12.97
N ARG A 355 -25.28 10.74 -12.59
CA ARG A 355 -24.64 10.80 -11.28
C ARG A 355 -23.16 11.05 -11.46
N SER A 356 -22.60 11.93 -10.65
CA SER A 356 -21.16 12.20 -10.65
C SER A 356 -20.63 12.34 -9.23
N SER A 357 -19.38 11.96 -9.03
CA SER A 357 -18.67 12.21 -7.79
C SER A 357 -17.21 12.51 -8.08
N GLN A 358 -16.69 13.50 -7.39
CA GLN A 358 -15.29 13.87 -7.44
C GLN A 358 -14.72 13.86 -6.02
N VAL A 359 -13.53 13.32 -5.85
CA VAL A 359 -12.74 13.44 -4.63
C VAL A 359 -11.32 13.83 -4.98
N SER A 360 -10.82 14.87 -4.32
CA SER A 360 -9.45 15.34 -4.48
C SER A 360 -8.77 15.41 -3.13
N SER A 361 -7.50 15.02 -3.06
CA SER A 361 -6.72 15.05 -1.83
C SER A 361 -5.37 15.70 -2.05
N PHE A 362 -5.02 16.62 -1.17
CA PHE A 362 -3.64 17.03 -0.95
C PHE A 362 -3.13 16.32 0.30
N ASN A 363 -2.00 15.62 0.19
CA ASN A 363 -1.38 14.94 1.32
C ASN A 363 0.05 15.42 1.52
N PHE A 364 0.44 15.51 2.78
CA PHE A 364 1.80 15.80 3.23
C PHE A 364 2.12 14.92 4.42
N GLY A 365 3.31 14.32 4.42
CA GLY A 365 3.84 13.52 5.52
C GLY A 365 5.31 13.83 5.76
N LEU A 366 5.73 13.82 7.02
CA LEU A 366 7.12 13.97 7.42
C LEU A 366 7.41 13.00 8.57
N ASP A 367 8.39 12.13 8.37
CA ASP A 367 8.74 11.04 9.28
C ASP A 367 10.20 11.12 9.72
N PHE A 368 10.43 10.77 10.98
CA PHE A 368 11.74 10.71 11.60
C PHE A 368 11.94 9.32 12.20
N THR A 369 12.97 8.61 11.75
CA THR A 369 13.29 7.26 12.23
C THR A 369 14.67 7.26 12.88
N TYR A 370 14.75 6.76 14.11
CA TYR A 370 15.98 6.58 14.87
C TYR A 370 16.23 5.10 15.11
N PHE A 371 17.44 4.65 14.82
CA PHE A 371 17.87 3.27 15.04
C PHE A 371 18.70 3.16 16.32
N ILE A 372 18.32 2.25 17.21
CA ILE A 372 18.97 2.02 18.50
C ILE A 372 19.23 0.53 18.68
N SER A 373 20.39 0.03 18.25
CA SER A 373 20.69 -1.40 18.15
C SER A 373 19.70 -2.06 17.18
N LYS A 374 18.97 -3.07 17.64
CA LYS A 374 17.89 -3.73 16.88
C LYS A 374 16.53 -3.04 17.03
N SER A 375 16.44 -2.03 17.88
CA SER A 375 15.20 -1.29 18.16
C SER A 375 15.10 -0.03 17.29
N GLU A 376 13.87 0.42 17.04
CA GLU A 376 13.57 1.58 16.20
C GLU A 376 12.56 2.48 16.90
N ILE A 377 12.77 3.78 16.82
CA ILE A 377 11.78 4.80 17.21
C ILE A 377 11.42 5.57 15.95
N LYS A 378 10.15 5.56 15.58
CA LYS A 378 9.63 6.35 14.46
C LYS A 378 8.53 7.28 14.97
N TRP A 379 8.55 8.53 14.54
CA TRP A 379 7.48 9.48 14.77
C TRP A 379 7.32 10.37 13.54
N GLY A 380 6.14 10.93 13.39
CA GLY A 380 5.85 11.75 12.23
C GLY A 380 4.61 12.60 12.39
N ILE A 381 4.44 13.47 11.41
CA ILE A 381 3.25 14.31 11.24
C ILE A 381 2.67 14.11 9.87
N GLN A 382 1.37 14.17 9.76
CA GLN A 382 0.64 14.05 8.50
C GLN A 382 -0.45 15.10 8.40
N TYR A 383 -0.68 15.55 7.19
CA TYR A 383 -1.75 16.44 6.81
C TYR A 383 -2.45 15.87 5.58
N VAL A 384 -3.77 15.81 5.61
CA VAL A 384 -4.60 15.42 4.45
C VAL A 384 -5.73 16.43 4.33
N GLY A 385 -5.78 17.13 3.20
CA GLY A 385 -6.89 18.02 2.84
C GLY A 385 -7.71 17.32 1.75
N ASN A 386 -8.96 17.01 2.02
CA ASN A 386 -9.88 16.39 1.08
C ASN A 386 -10.96 17.38 0.62
N SER A 387 -11.25 17.39 -0.67
CA SER A 387 -12.43 18.03 -1.25
C SER A 387 -13.28 16.97 -1.93
N THR A 388 -14.55 16.87 -1.55
CA THR A 388 -15.50 15.94 -2.16
C THR A 388 -16.67 16.70 -2.77
N SER A 389 -17.08 16.28 -3.96
CA SER A 389 -18.28 16.76 -4.65
C SER A 389 -19.10 15.55 -5.08
N TYR A 390 -20.38 15.57 -4.81
CA TYR A 390 -21.31 14.53 -5.21
C TYR A 390 -22.56 15.16 -5.77
N ASN A 391 -23.01 14.70 -6.93
CA ASN A 391 -24.22 15.18 -7.59
C ASN A 391 -25.04 13.98 -8.10
N THR A 392 -26.32 13.97 -7.76
CA THR A 392 -27.28 12.99 -8.26
C THR A 392 -28.66 13.60 -8.33
N VAL A 393 -29.49 13.07 -9.21
CA VAL A 393 -30.89 13.44 -9.30
C VAL A 393 -31.72 12.21 -9.02
N THR A 394 -32.56 12.28 -8.00
CA THR A 394 -33.45 11.15 -7.65
C THR A 394 -34.51 10.92 -8.74
N PRO A 395 -35.16 9.71 -8.78
CA PRO A 395 -36.26 9.46 -9.69
C PRO A 395 -37.42 10.48 -9.61
N ASN A 396 -37.57 11.13 -8.44
CA ASN A 396 -38.54 12.20 -8.21
C ASN A 396 -38.03 13.59 -8.63
N ARG A 397 -36.90 13.66 -9.39
CA ARG A 397 -36.26 14.89 -9.88
C ARG A 397 -35.77 15.84 -8.77
N ILE A 398 -35.47 15.31 -7.59
CA ILE A 398 -34.82 16.06 -6.53
C ILE A 398 -33.32 16.01 -6.77
N VAL A 399 -32.68 17.17 -6.90
CA VAL A 399 -31.22 17.27 -7.01
C VAL A 399 -30.63 17.12 -5.62
N ILE A 400 -29.67 16.22 -5.46
CA ILE A 400 -28.83 16.08 -4.27
C ILE A 400 -27.43 16.48 -4.69
N GLU A 401 -26.97 17.58 -4.12
CA GLU A 401 -25.63 18.13 -4.34
C GLU A 401 -24.94 18.31 -2.99
N GLU A 402 -23.81 17.64 -2.81
CA GLU A 402 -22.98 17.70 -1.61
C GLU A 402 -21.56 18.11 -1.98
N ASN A 403 -21.13 19.26 -1.48
CA ASN A 403 -19.77 19.76 -1.67
C ASN A 403 -19.15 20.00 -0.30
N GLN A 404 -18.06 19.30 0.00
CA GLN A 404 -17.45 19.33 1.32
C GLN A 404 -15.93 19.41 1.23
N ASN A 405 -15.34 20.20 2.14
CA ASN A 405 -13.90 20.28 2.31
C ASN A 405 -13.55 19.84 3.73
N ASN A 406 -12.64 18.90 3.82
CA ASN A 406 -12.15 18.34 5.06
C ASN A 406 -10.66 18.49 5.23
N THR A 407 -10.27 18.75 6.46
CA THR A 407 -8.88 18.79 6.86
C THR A 407 -8.65 17.79 7.98
N GLU A 408 -7.70 16.93 7.78
CA GLU A 408 -7.24 15.94 8.75
C GLU A 408 -5.76 16.19 9.06
N MET A 409 -5.43 16.25 10.33
CA MET A 409 -4.06 16.38 10.82
C MET A 409 -3.77 15.25 11.77
N ALA A 410 -2.56 14.69 11.70
CA ALA A 410 -2.17 13.66 12.62
C ALA A 410 -0.73 13.81 13.07
N GLY A 411 -0.50 13.46 14.34
CA GLY A 411 0.82 13.17 14.87
C GLY A 411 0.86 11.74 15.35
N TYR A 412 1.94 11.04 15.10
CA TYR A 412 2.07 9.66 15.55
C TYR A 412 3.47 9.34 16.05
N GLY A 413 3.54 8.31 16.90
CA GLY A 413 4.80 7.72 17.35
C GLY A 413 4.68 6.22 17.50
N LYS A 414 5.74 5.50 17.16
CA LYS A 414 5.89 4.07 17.39
C LYS A 414 7.29 3.74 17.90
N VAL A 415 7.37 2.72 18.69
CA VAL A 415 8.66 2.19 19.18
C VAL A 415 8.67 0.69 18.96
N ARG A 416 9.63 0.19 18.19
CA ARG A 416 9.85 -1.24 18.02
C ARG A 416 10.98 -1.68 18.93
N PHE A 417 10.64 -2.48 19.93
CA PHE A 417 11.57 -3.13 20.83
C PHE A 417 11.87 -4.55 20.37
N VAL A 418 13.11 -4.82 20.03
CA VAL A 418 13.57 -6.17 19.65
C VAL A 418 14.47 -6.70 20.76
N GLN A 419 14.04 -7.79 21.38
CA GLN A 419 14.84 -8.48 22.40
C GLN A 419 14.77 -9.99 22.15
N SER A 420 15.85 -10.70 22.30
CA SER A 420 16.13 -12.07 21.87
C SER A 420 14.94 -12.96 21.46
N ARG A 421 13.87 -13.03 22.28
CA ARG A 421 12.71 -13.88 22.03
C ARG A 421 11.42 -13.12 21.75
N PHE A 422 11.37 -11.82 21.95
CA PHE A 422 10.15 -11.05 21.70
C PHE A 422 10.44 -9.75 20.99
N VAL A 423 9.49 -9.38 20.16
CA VAL A 423 9.41 -8.07 19.51
C VAL A 423 8.08 -7.44 19.89
N ILE A 424 8.09 -6.22 20.39
CA ILE A 424 6.87 -5.48 20.75
C ILE A 424 6.93 -4.11 20.09
N GLU A 425 5.82 -3.71 19.48
CA GLU A 425 5.69 -2.43 18.79
C GLU A 425 4.43 -1.69 19.24
N PRO A 426 4.47 -1.02 20.41
CA PRO A 426 3.43 -0.07 20.77
C PRO A 426 3.50 1.17 19.89
N SER A 427 2.35 1.70 19.53
CA SER A 427 2.22 2.92 18.76
C SER A 427 0.97 3.70 19.14
N LEU A 428 1.02 5.01 18.90
CA LEU A 428 -0.07 5.93 19.19
C LEU A 428 -0.21 6.91 18.05
N ARG A 429 -1.44 7.11 17.58
CA ARG A 429 -1.81 8.17 16.64
C ARG A 429 -2.80 9.11 17.29
N LEU A 430 -2.56 10.40 17.14
CA LEU A 430 -3.49 11.48 17.42
C LEU A 430 -4.03 11.98 16.08
N GLN A 431 -5.28 11.67 15.78
CA GLN A 431 -5.95 12.09 14.55
C GLN A 431 -6.91 13.24 14.87
N TYR A 432 -6.70 14.41 14.28
CA TYR A 432 -7.54 15.57 14.43
C TYR A 432 -8.31 15.85 13.13
N TYR A 433 -9.60 15.74 13.19
CA TYR A 433 -10.53 16.07 12.11
C TYR A 433 -10.95 17.54 12.27
N ALA A 434 -10.15 18.45 11.68
CA ALA A 434 -10.28 19.89 11.92
C ALA A 434 -11.65 20.43 11.50
N SER A 435 -12.22 19.95 10.40
CA SER A 435 -13.55 20.36 9.91
C SER A 435 -14.70 19.94 10.83
N LEU A 436 -14.48 18.94 11.69
CA LEU A 436 -15.44 18.45 12.68
C LEU A 436 -15.14 18.94 14.11
N GLY A 437 -13.96 19.51 14.34
CA GLY A 437 -13.47 19.83 15.69
C GLY A 437 -13.24 18.58 16.56
N LEU A 438 -13.05 17.39 15.96
CA LEU A 438 -12.93 16.10 16.64
C LEU A 438 -11.49 15.64 16.74
N LEU A 439 -11.07 15.22 17.93
CA LEU A 439 -9.78 14.59 18.20
C LEU A 439 -9.99 13.11 18.52
N SER A 440 -9.35 12.22 17.76
CA SER A 440 -9.31 10.77 18.01
C SER A 440 -7.95 10.35 18.54
N LEU A 441 -7.97 9.54 19.59
CA LEU A 441 -6.80 8.87 20.14
C LEU A 441 -6.81 7.42 19.69
N GLU A 442 -5.80 7.00 18.91
CA GLU A 442 -5.75 5.68 18.28
C GLU A 442 -4.54 4.87 18.77
N PRO A 443 -4.66 4.21 19.95
CA PRO A 443 -3.63 3.31 20.43
C PRO A 443 -3.61 2.03 19.60
N ARG A 444 -2.40 1.56 19.29
CA ARG A 444 -2.17 0.32 18.54
C ARG A 444 -0.97 -0.42 19.11
N ILE A 445 -0.99 -1.73 19.03
CA ILE A 445 0.10 -2.56 19.49
C ILE A 445 0.25 -3.77 18.59
N GLY A 446 1.48 -4.11 18.25
CA GLY A 446 1.87 -5.37 17.62
C GLY A 446 2.91 -6.08 18.48
N GLY A 447 2.97 -7.40 18.39
CA GLY A 447 3.97 -8.16 19.08
C GLY A 447 4.20 -9.54 18.48
N LYS A 448 5.41 -10.05 18.66
CA LYS A 448 5.82 -11.40 18.26
C LYS A 448 6.65 -12.02 19.38
N LEU A 449 6.37 -13.29 19.69
CA LEU A 449 7.12 -14.11 20.62
C LEU A 449 7.72 -15.31 19.87
N ASN A 450 9.03 -15.37 19.78
CA ASN A 450 9.75 -16.51 19.24
C ASN A 450 9.86 -17.60 20.33
N ILE A 451 8.96 -18.59 20.28
CA ILE A 451 8.91 -19.70 21.27
C ILE A 451 10.08 -20.64 21.02
N THR A 452 10.27 -21.02 19.77
CA THR A 452 11.46 -21.69 19.25
C THR A 452 11.96 -20.93 18.02
N ASP A 453 13.00 -21.39 17.41
CA ASP A 453 13.49 -20.84 16.15
C ASP A 453 12.49 -21.01 15.00
N ASP A 454 11.67 -22.05 15.03
CA ASP A 454 10.76 -22.43 13.96
C ASP A 454 9.28 -22.22 14.33
N PHE A 455 8.97 -21.92 15.60
CA PHE A 455 7.61 -21.69 16.06
C PHE A 455 7.49 -20.33 16.76
N ARG A 456 6.63 -19.49 16.22
CA ARG A 456 6.44 -18.10 16.63
C ARG A 456 4.96 -17.82 16.85
N PHE A 457 4.67 -17.11 17.95
CA PHE A 457 3.35 -16.54 18.21
C PHE A 457 3.36 -15.04 17.91
N LYS A 458 2.26 -14.52 17.36
CA LYS A 458 2.12 -13.11 17.03
C LYS A 458 0.73 -12.60 17.38
N ALA A 459 0.63 -11.31 17.74
CA ALA A 459 -0.62 -10.64 17.99
C ALA A 459 -0.54 -9.18 17.64
N ALA A 460 -1.67 -8.60 17.18
CA ALA A 460 -1.83 -7.18 16.94
C ALA A 460 -3.24 -6.73 17.30
N GLY A 461 -3.37 -5.45 17.67
CA GLY A 461 -4.67 -4.84 17.90
C GLY A 461 -4.57 -3.33 17.89
N GLY A 462 -5.70 -2.68 17.69
CA GLY A 462 -5.73 -1.23 17.66
C GLY A 462 -7.10 -0.65 17.40
N TYR A 463 -7.17 0.65 17.59
CA TYR A 463 -8.34 1.49 17.34
C TYR A 463 -8.08 2.37 16.12
N PHE A 464 -9.08 2.51 15.26
CA PHE A 464 -8.97 3.16 13.96
C PHE A 464 -10.19 4.03 13.69
N THR A 465 -9.96 5.18 13.05
CA THR A 465 -11.04 6.10 12.67
C THR A 465 -10.93 6.56 11.22
N GLN A 466 -12.06 6.95 10.64
CA GLN A 466 -12.18 7.34 9.23
C GLN A 466 -13.30 8.37 9.08
N ASN A 467 -13.04 9.39 8.26
CA ASN A 467 -14.04 10.41 7.93
C ASN A 467 -14.68 10.19 6.53
N LEU A 468 -13.93 9.67 5.55
CA LEU A 468 -14.43 9.45 4.20
C LEU A 468 -15.47 8.32 4.17
N ILE A 469 -16.59 8.54 3.45
CA ILE A 469 -17.73 7.64 3.38
C ILE A 469 -18.05 7.39 1.90
N ALA A 470 -18.52 6.18 1.56
CA ALA A 470 -19.02 5.89 0.22
C ALA A 470 -20.46 6.41 0.03
N THR A 471 -20.77 6.89 -1.15
CA THR A 471 -22.15 7.29 -1.53
C THR A 471 -23.04 6.11 -1.92
N ARG A 472 -22.66 4.91 -1.52
CA ARG A 472 -23.40 3.65 -1.76
C ARG A 472 -23.58 2.90 -0.44
N SER A 473 -24.52 1.97 -0.44
CA SER A 473 -24.65 1.03 0.67
C SER A 473 -23.68 -0.14 0.50
N ASP A 474 -23.05 -0.58 1.59
CA ASP A 474 -22.24 -1.79 1.64
C ASP A 474 -23.02 -3.08 1.30
N ARG A 475 -24.36 -3.00 1.25
CA ARG A 475 -25.24 -4.10 0.86
C ARG A 475 -25.43 -4.20 -0.66
N ASP A 476 -24.94 -3.22 -1.44
CA ASP A 476 -24.98 -3.23 -2.90
C ASP A 476 -23.74 -3.93 -3.44
N VAL A 477 -23.87 -5.22 -3.71
CA VAL A 477 -22.79 -6.05 -4.27
C VAL A 477 -22.44 -5.63 -5.70
N VAL A 478 -23.44 -5.20 -6.47
CA VAL A 478 -23.28 -4.74 -7.86
C VAL A 478 -23.50 -3.25 -7.94
N ASN A 479 -22.42 -2.48 -7.75
CA ASN A 479 -22.50 -1.04 -7.93
C ASN A 479 -21.22 -0.52 -8.59
N LEU A 480 -21.32 -0.18 -9.85
CA LEU A 480 -20.22 0.37 -10.65
C LEU A 480 -19.82 1.79 -10.19
N PHE A 481 -20.78 2.54 -9.63
CA PHE A 481 -20.56 3.91 -9.19
C PHE A 481 -20.07 3.96 -7.74
N ALA A 482 -18.78 4.21 -7.55
CA ALA A 482 -18.16 4.40 -6.24
C ALA A 482 -17.89 5.90 -6.00
N GLY A 483 -18.90 6.64 -5.59
CA GLY A 483 -18.74 8.03 -5.18
C GLY A 483 -18.30 8.15 -3.72
N TYR A 484 -17.74 9.31 -3.37
CA TYR A 484 -17.22 9.60 -2.05
C TYR A 484 -17.76 10.92 -1.52
N ILE A 485 -18.07 10.92 -0.24
CA ILE A 485 -18.38 12.12 0.54
C ILE A 485 -17.61 12.10 1.85
N SER A 486 -17.54 13.22 2.50
CA SER A 486 -16.97 13.32 3.83
C SER A 486 -17.99 13.98 4.77
N SER A 487 -18.10 13.47 5.99
CA SER A 487 -18.93 14.06 7.08
C SER A 487 -20.33 14.48 6.68
N PRO A 488 -21.31 13.59 6.64
CA PRO A 488 -22.68 13.95 6.32
C PRO A 488 -23.22 15.06 7.21
N GLY A 489 -24.05 15.93 6.65
CA GLY A 489 -24.63 17.10 7.35
C GLY A 489 -25.40 16.70 8.61
N SER A 490 -26.20 15.63 8.53
CA SER A 490 -26.97 15.04 9.65
C SER A 490 -26.76 13.53 9.68
N LEU A 491 -26.62 12.98 10.88
CA LEU A 491 -26.43 11.57 11.12
C LEU A 491 -27.35 11.09 12.23
N PHE A 492 -28.00 9.94 12.05
CA PHE A 492 -28.94 9.38 12.99
C PHE A 492 -28.63 7.90 13.25
N ASP A 493 -28.93 7.45 14.45
CA ASP A 493 -28.90 6.03 14.80
C ASP A 493 -30.19 5.30 14.31
N GLU A 494 -30.26 4.00 14.57
CA GLU A 494 -31.43 3.17 14.24
C GLU A 494 -32.71 3.63 14.95
N ASN A 495 -32.58 4.34 16.07
CA ASN A 495 -33.71 4.88 16.84
C ASN A 495 -34.09 6.32 16.42
N ARG A 496 -33.53 6.82 15.31
CA ARG A 496 -33.68 8.20 14.81
C ARG A 496 -33.18 9.26 15.78
N GLN A 497 -32.21 8.93 16.64
CA GLN A 497 -31.55 9.92 17.50
C GLN A 497 -30.36 10.51 16.76
N SER A 498 -30.19 11.84 16.88
CA SER A 498 -29.07 12.53 16.25
C SER A 498 -27.73 12.08 16.85
N VAL A 499 -26.78 11.71 15.99
CA VAL A 499 -25.43 11.33 16.36
C VAL A 499 -24.49 12.51 16.10
N GLU A 500 -23.87 13.03 17.15
CA GLU A 500 -22.95 14.17 17.05
C GLU A 500 -21.59 13.77 16.46
N ASP A 501 -21.12 12.56 16.79
CA ASP A 501 -19.84 12.05 16.33
C ASP A 501 -19.99 11.42 14.93
N LYS A 502 -19.48 12.13 13.92
CA LYS A 502 -19.68 11.82 12.49
C LYS A 502 -18.54 11.06 11.84
N ILE A 503 -17.71 10.35 12.61
CA ILE A 503 -16.61 9.55 12.09
C ILE A 503 -16.87 8.06 12.22
N GLN A 504 -16.42 7.28 11.26
CA GLN A 504 -16.44 5.81 11.34
C GLN A 504 -15.34 5.33 12.29
N LYS A 505 -15.60 4.23 13.00
CA LYS A 505 -14.72 3.69 14.05
C LYS A 505 -14.64 2.18 13.96
N SER A 506 -13.44 1.64 14.12
CA SER A 506 -13.25 0.20 14.23
C SER A 506 -12.19 -0.17 15.27
N THR A 507 -12.33 -1.39 15.81
CA THR A 507 -11.36 -2.01 16.71
C THR A 507 -10.95 -3.35 16.14
N HIS A 508 -9.64 -3.61 16.04
CA HIS A 508 -9.11 -4.86 15.53
C HIS A 508 -8.41 -5.65 16.61
N TYR A 509 -8.63 -6.96 16.62
CA TYR A 509 -7.92 -7.96 17.42
C TYR A 509 -7.48 -9.08 16.50
N ILE A 510 -6.19 -9.33 16.44
CA ILE A 510 -5.58 -10.35 15.59
C ILE A 510 -4.57 -11.10 16.44
N ALA A 511 -4.60 -12.41 16.37
CA ALA A 511 -3.58 -13.27 16.95
C ALA A 511 -3.19 -14.32 15.92
N GLY A 512 -2.08 -15.00 16.10
CA GLY A 512 -1.69 -16.04 15.16
C GLY A 512 -0.41 -16.72 15.55
N PHE A 513 -0.08 -17.75 14.81
CA PHE A 513 1.20 -18.42 14.93
C PHE A 513 1.76 -18.77 13.54
N GLU A 514 3.08 -18.79 13.50
CA GLU A 514 3.88 -19.20 12.36
C GLU A 514 4.68 -20.44 12.72
N LEU A 515 4.73 -21.40 11.83
CA LEU A 515 5.48 -22.64 11.98
C LEU A 515 6.26 -22.94 10.71
N ASP A 516 7.58 -22.93 10.81
CA ASP A 516 8.49 -23.34 9.74
C ASP A 516 8.78 -24.84 9.83
N LEU A 517 8.60 -25.54 8.72
CA LEU A 517 8.80 -26.97 8.61
C LEU A 517 9.83 -27.29 7.52
N PHE A 518 10.47 -28.46 7.64
CA PHE A 518 11.41 -29.00 6.64
C PHE A 518 12.56 -28.04 6.28
N ARG A 519 13.18 -27.39 7.28
CA ARG A 519 14.24 -26.38 7.10
C ARG A 519 13.76 -25.22 6.21
N ASP A 520 12.70 -24.54 6.62
CA ASP A 520 12.11 -23.35 5.99
C ASP A 520 11.60 -23.55 4.54
N LYS A 521 11.33 -24.82 4.16
CA LYS A 521 10.71 -25.11 2.85
C LYS A 521 9.20 -24.98 2.85
N VAL A 522 8.57 -25.09 4.01
CA VAL A 522 7.14 -24.92 4.21
C VAL A 522 6.93 -24.03 5.41
N GLU A 523 6.23 -22.94 5.21
CA GLU A 523 5.78 -22.04 6.26
C GLU A 523 4.26 -22.18 6.41
N ILE A 524 3.80 -22.37 7.63
CA ILE A 524 2.37 -22.42 7.97
C ILE A 524 2.07 -21.20 8.84
N ASN A 525 1.13 -20.39 8.39
CA ASN A 525 0.66 -19.22 9.11
C ASN A 525 -0.84 -19.35 9.38
N VAL A 526 -1.25 -19.22 10.65
CA VAL A 526 -2.66 -19.29 11.06
C VAL A 526 -3.00 -18.04 11.86
N GLU A 527 -3.97 -17.25 11.38
CA GLU A 527 -4.34 -15.97 11.96
C GLU A 527 -5.85 -15.85 12.23
N PRO A 528 -6.33 -16.22 13.42
CA PRO A 528 -7.65 -15.79 13.88
C PRO A 528 -7.72 -14.27 14.05
N TYR A 529 -8.85 -13.68 13.65
CA TYR A 529 -9.10 -12.26 13.77
C TYR A 529 -10.53 -11.93 14.16
N ILE A 530 -10.70 -10.77 14.79
CA ILE A 530 -11.98 -10.12 15.05
C ILE A 530 -11.82 -8.64 14.72
N LYS A 531 -12.69 -8.11 13.85
CA LYS A 531 -12.86 -6.68 13.60
C LYS A 531 -14.24 -6.26 14.05
N ILE A 532 -14.32 -5.26 14.89
CA ILE A 532 -15.56 -4.66 15.37
C ILE A 532 -15.66 -3.29 14.73
N PHE A 533 -16.67 -3.08 13.91
CA PHE A 533 -17.02 -1.78 13.35
C PHE A 533 -17.99 -1.11 14.32
N ASN A 534 -17.41 -0.35 15.28
CA ASN A 534 -18.15 0.29 16.36
C ASN A 534 -19.09 1.38 15.86
N GLN A 535 -18.77 1.97 14.72
CA GLN A 535 -19.57 2.98 14.05
C GLN A 535 -19.26 2.94 12.55
N ASN A 536 -20.21 2.45 11.78
CA ASN A 536 -20.18 2.46 10.32
C ASN A 536 -21.28 3.39 9.81
N ILE A 537 -21.02 4.18 8.78
CA ILE A 537 -21.97 5.14 8.25
C ILE A 537 -22.36 4.71 6.85
N ASN A 538 -23.65 4.42 6.68
CA ASN A 538 -24.23 3.95 5.44
C ASN A 538 -25.36 4.85 4.94
N ILE A 539 -25.64 4.78 3.63
CA ILE A 539 -26.82 5.41 3.06
C ILE A 539 -28.08 4.74 3.62
N ASN A 540 -29.03 5.55 4.04
CA ASN A 540 -30.33 5.08 4.54
C ASN A 540 -31.21 4.53 3.39
N ARG A 541 -31.21 3.23 3.22
CA ARG A 541 -32.08 2.55 2.24
C ARG A 541 -33.56 2.53 2.62
N LEU A 542 -33.86 2.80 3.88
CA LEU A 542 -35.23 2.82 4.40
C LEU A 542 -35.84 4.22 4.29
N LYS A 543 -35.15 5.17 3.63
CA LYS A 543 -35.68 6.50 3.37
C LYS A 543 -36.87 6.45 2.45
N VAL A 544 -38.05 6.82 2.96
CA VAL A 544 -39.31 6.87 2.22
C VAL A 544 -39.76 8.32 1.99
N PHE A 545 -39.49 9.20 2.96
CA PHE A 545 -39.90 10.60 2.93
C PHE A 545 -38.69 11.53 2.75
N ALA A 546 -38.94 12.71 2.19
CA ALA A 546 -37.88 13.72 2.00
C ALA A 546 -37.18 14.11 3.32
N ASP A 547 -37.92 14.09 4.42
CA ASP A 547 -37.42 14.46 5.76
C ASP A 547 -36.71 13.29 6.49
N ASP A 548 -36.74 12.07 5.92
CA ASP A 548 -35.98 10.96 6.49
C ASP A 548 -34.47 11.22 6.30
N PRO A 549 -33.60 10.81 7.25
CA PRO A 549 -32.16 11.01 7.13
C PRO A 549 -31.57 10.29 5.93
N ASP A 550 -30.61 10.92 5.26
CA ASP A 550 -29.87 10.32 4.13
C ASP A 550 -28.86 9.26 4.58
N PHE A 551 -28.36 9.39 5.80
CA PHE A 551 -27.33 8.51 6.36
C PHE A 551 -27.72 8.02 7.75
N ILE A 552 -27.38 6.75 8.01
CA ILE A 552 -27.59 6.10 9.32
C ILE A 552 -26.29 5.47 9.82
N VAL A 553 -26.21 5.36 11.13
CA VAL A 553 -25.14 4.63 11.81
C VAL A 553 -25.55 3.18 11.98
N GLU A 554 -24.66 2.29 11.66
CA GLU A 554 -24.77 0.84 11.88
C GLU A 554 -23.53 0.33 12.63
N GLU A 555 -23.69 -0.72 13.41
CA GLU A 555 -22.59 -1.48 13.99
C GLU A 555 -22.39 -2.79 13.24
N GLY A 556 -21.16 -3.29 13.22
CA GLY A 556 -20.85 -4.53 12.53
C GLY A 556 -19.70 -5.29 13.16
N GLN A 557 -19.62 -6.58 12.88
CA GLN A 557 -18.51 -7.42 13.29
C GLN A 557 -18.13 -8.39 12.18
N SER A 558 -16.84 -8.57 12.00
CA SER A 558 -16.27 -9.62 11.16
C SER A 558 -15.28 -10.44 11.97
N SER A 559 -15.36 -11.76 11.84
CA SER A 559 -14.43 -12.68 12.48
C SER A 559 -14.12 -13.85 11.56
N GLY A 560 -12.91 -14.37 11.66
CA GLY A 560 -12.47 -15.50 10.85
C GLY A 560 -11.12 -16.03 11.28
N VAL A 561 -10.67 -17.05 10.56
CA VAL A 561 -9.33 -17.64 10.71
C VAL A 561 -8.73 -17.73 9.32
N ASP A 562 -7.62 -17.06 9.10
CA ASP A 562 -6.86 -17.12 7.87
C ASP A 562 -5.79 -18.20 7.96
N PHE A 563 -5.62 -18.97 6.89
CA PHE A 563 -4.60 -20.02 6.73
C PHE A 563 -3.77 -19.70 5.49
N GLN A 564 -2.47 -19.70 5.65
CA GLN A 564 -1.51 -19.48 4.57
C GLN A 564 -0.41 -20.53 4.61
#